data_8293cd66f4e52647404cfdfd6af78f2d
#
_entry.id   8293cd66f4e52647404cfdfd6af78f2d
#
_cell.length_a   1.000
_cell.length_b   1.000
_cell.length_c   1.000
_cell.angle_alpha   90.00
_cell.angle_beta   90.00
_cell.angle_gamma   90.00
#
_symmetry.space_group_name_H-M   'P 1'
#
loop_
_entity.id
_entity.type
_entity.pdbx_description
1 polymer ?
#
loop_
_entity_poly.entity_id
_entity_poly.type
_entity_poly.pdbx_seq_one_letter_code
_entity_poly.pdbx_strand_id
1 'polypeptide(L)'
;MKRREFLAGTVPTASVALGGCLDSGPSCTGGDNWPPDVQVEELELTPGDSESFEIQVDGITAFSFDSRLYKCGSTDAPVRFGDIDFTPSIDSQADSCPPFYVWDDCTRVTLHVTVHVAPDAETGAYEYGFNVMETIGDRNSQDYEYTITVNEN
;
A
#
# COMPACT_ATOMS: atom_id res chain seq x y z
N MET A 1 19.68 -12.85 3.41
CA MET A 1 18.46 -13.17 3.82
C MET A 1 17.57 -12.01 3.87
N LYS A 2 16.41 -12.12 3.44
CA LYS A 2 15.51 -11.02 3.40
C LYS A 2 14.78 -10.87 4.67
N ARG A 3 14.45 -9.67 5.02
CA ARG A 3 13.75 -9.44 6.21
C ARG A 3 12.51 -8.70 5.92
N ARG A 4 11.46 -9.05 6.52
CA ARG A 4 10.22 -8.37 6.39
C ARG A 4 9.74 -7.95 7.74
N GLU A 5 9.43 -6.73 7.89
CA GLU A 5 8.93 -6.24 9.15
C GLU A 5 7.81 -5.26 8.88
N PHE A 6 6.82 -5.29 9.73
CA PHE A 6 5.77 -4.32 9.63
C PHE A 6 6.17 -3.11 10.42
N LEU A 7 5.93 -2.00 9.82
CA LEU A 7 6.27 -0.83 10.50
C LEU A 7 5.18 -0.43 11.34
N ALA A 8 4.65 -1.01 12.03
CA ALA A 8 3.66 -0.63 12.70
C ALA A 8 3.63 -0.56 13.93
N GLY A 9 3.20 -0.26 14.40
CA GLY A 9 3.30 -0.27 15.42
C GLY A 9 2.58 -0.91 16.21
N THR A 10 2.17 -1.08 16.77
CA THR A 10 1.79 -1.74 17.52
C THR A 10 0.74 -1.78 18.10
N VAL A 11 0.33 -1.59 18.48
CA VAL A 11 -0.58 -1.69 18.94
C VAL A 11 -1.23 -2.15 19.72
N PRO A 12 -1.55 -2.22 20.18
CA PRO A 12 -2.12 -2.62 20.85
C PRO A 12 -3.05 -3.04 21.22
N THR A 13 -3.39 -3.08 21.26
CA THR A 13 -3.96 -3.42 21.68
C THR A 13 -4.96 -3.83 22.05
N ALA A 14 -5.07 -4.06 22.23
CA ALA A 14 -5.77 -4.60 22.68
C ALA A 14 -6.92 -4.25 22.98
N SER A 15 -6.93 -3.97 23.45
CA SER A 15 -7.84 -3.66 23.78
C SER A 15 -8.87 -3.71 23.31
N VAL A 16 -8.94 -3.47 23.00
CA VAL A 16 -9.77 -3.41 22.49
C VAL A 16 -10.66 -4.12 22.50
N ALA A 17 -10.58 -4.47 22.51
CA ALA A 17 -11.31 -5.29 22.42
C ALA A 17 -12.53 -5.11 22.65
N LEU A 18 -12.78 -5.03 23.19
CA LEU A 18 -13.80 -4.99 23.49
C LEU A 18 -14.67 -4.51 22.85
N GLY A 19 -14.78 -4.15 22.95
CA GLY A 19 -15.76 -3.77 22.55
C GLY A 19 -16.04 -3.67 21.34
N GLY A 20 -15.55 -3.17 20.95
CA GLY A 20 -15.82 -2.98 19.81
C GLY A 20 -16.44 -3.71 19.11
N CYS A 21 -16.16 -4.21 19.08
CA CYS A 21 -16.59 -5.01 18.40
C CYS A 21 -17.60 -4.82 17.69
N LEU A 22 -18.00 -4.44 17.84
CA LEU A 22 -18.97 -4.40 17.25
C LEU A 22 -18.97 -3.94 16.10
N ASP A 23 -18.53 -3.54 15.69
CA ASP A 23 -18.70 -3.05 14.65
C ASP A 23 -18.09 -3.17 13.74
N SER A 24 -17.87 -3.30 13.48
CA SER A 24 -17.63 -3.43 12.49
C SER A 24 -16.89 -2.87 11.64
N GLY A 25 -16.30 -2.81 11.14
CA GLY A 25 -15.54 -2.40 10.10
C GLY A 25 -15.16 -1.02 10.17
N PRO A 26 -14.22 -0.65 9.42
CA PRO A 26 -13.80 0.72 9.38
C PRO A 26 -14.90 1.57 8.82
N SER A 27 -14.79 2.80 9.11
CA SER A 27 -15.81 3.70 8.72
C SER A 27 -15.17 4.88 8.05
N CYS A 28 -15.73 5.29 6.96
CA CYS A 28 -15.26 6.47 6.29
C CYS A 28 -16.10 7.64 6.66
N THR A 29 -16.34 7.80 7.89
CA THR A 29 -17.14 8.94 8.24
C THR A 29 -16.33 10.17 8.36
N GLY A 30 -15.21 10.19 7.81
CA GLY A 30 -14.46 11.41 7.76
C GLY A 30 -14.07 11.86 9.13
N GLY A 31 -13.77 13.09 9.24
CA GLY A 31 -13.56 13.67 10.51
C GLY A 31 -12.57 12.92 11.34
N ASP A 32 -13.05 12.32 12.36
CA ASP A 32 -12.21 11.76 13.37
C ASP A 32 -11.37 10.59 12.91
N ASN A 33 -11.78 9.95 11.86
CA ASN A 33 -11.06 8.77 11.42
C ASN A 33 -10.10 9.04 10.27
N TRP A 34 -9.85 10.27 10.00
CA TRP A 34 -8.97 10.60 8.90
C TRP A 34 -7.74 11.34 9.42
N PRO A 35 -6.53 11.03 8.97
CA PRO A 35 -6.23 10.03 7.92
C PRO A 35 -6.28 8.62 8.47
N PRO A 36 -6.44 7.63 7.59
CA PRO A 36 -6.57 6.26 8.04
C PRO A 36 -5.25 5.71 8.55
N ASP A 37 -5.33 4.63 9.29
CA ASP A 37 -4.13 3.92 9.69
C ASP A 37 -3.57 3.18 8.50
N VAL A 38 -2.26 3.28 8.34
CA VAL A 38 -1.56 2.61 7.26
C VAL A 38 -0.43 1.80 7.86
N GLN A 39 -0.31 0.55 7.44
CA GLN A 39 0.79 -0.30 7.82
C GLN A 39 1.43 -0.83 6.58
N VAL A 40 2.73 -0.67 6.47
CA VAL A 40 3.48 -1.11 5.31
C VAL A 40 4.60 -2.03 5.76
N GLU A 41 4.64 -3.19 5.14
CA GLU A 41 5.69 -4.16 5.43
C GLU A 41 7.00 -3.64 4.87
N GLU A 42 8.03 -3.67 5.69
CA GLU A 42 9.34 -3.20 5.27
C GLU A 42 10.03 -4.26 4.46
N LEU A 43 10.71 -3.86 3.38
CA LEU A 43 11.25 -4.81 2.45
C LEU A 43 12.69 -4.45 2.10
N GLU A 44 13.58 -5.43 2.23
CA GLU A 44 14.97 -5.31 1.81
C GLU A 44 15.26 -6.39 0.80
N LEU A 45 15.79 -5.99 -0.33
CA LEU A 45 15.99 -6.89 -1.45
C LEU A 45 17.42 -6.79 -1.95
N THR A 46 17.81 -7.72 -2.80
CA THR A 46 19.09 -7.65 -3.51
C THR A 46 18.80 -7.71 -4.99
N PRO A 47 19.77 -7.29 -5.82
CA PRO A 47 19.54 -7.31 -7.27
C PRO A 47 19.15 -8.70 -7.75
N GLY A 48 18.18 -8.74 -8.63
CA GLY A 48 17.66 -9.99 -9.15
C GLY A 48 16.50 -10.57 -8.37
N ASP A 49 16.15 -9.98 -7.25
CA ASP A 49 15.07 -10.50 -6.42
C ASP A 49 13.70 -10.12 -6.96
N SER A 50 12.76 -10.97 -6.62
CA SER A 50 11.35 -10.70 -6.82
C SER A 50 10.64 -11.13 -5.56
N GLU A 51 9.95 -10.22 -4.92
CA GLU A 51 9.26 -10.51 -3.66
C GLU A 51 7.99 -9.71 -3.57
N SER A 52 7.09 -10.11 -2.70
CA SER A 52 5.91 -9.32 -2.47
C SER A 52 5.89 -8.80 -1.04
N PHE A 53 5.19 -7.72 -0.83
CA PHE A 53 5.02 -7.13 0.48
C PHE A 53 3.59 -6.65 0.62
N GLU A 54 3.21 -6.37 1.85
CA GLU A 54 1.84 -5.98 2.16
C GLU A 54 1.73 -4.54 2.53
N ILE A 55 0.64 -3.93 2.10
CA ILE A 55 0.19 -2.63 2.55
C ILE A 55 -1.23 -2.80 3.08
N GLN A 56 -1.47 -2.36 4.31
CA GLN A 56 -2.81 -2.38 4.87
C GLN A 56 -3.26 -0.96 5.14
N VAL A 57 -4.47 -0.65 4.73
CA VAL A 57 -5.04 0.68 4.92
C VAL A 57 -6.46 0.52 5.44
N ASP A 58 -6.76 1.20 6.53
CA ASP A 58 -8.10 1.13 7.09
C ASP A 58 -8.97 2.24 6.53
N GLY A 59 -10.15 1.88 6.09
CA GLY A 59 -11.20 2.88 5.86
C GLY A 59 -11.03 3.77 4.67
N ILE A 60 -10.89 3.19 3.49
CA ILE A 60 -10.75 3.97 2.26
C ILE A 60 -11.71 3.46 1.21
N THR A 61 -11.93 4.29 0.19
CA THR A 61 -12.67 3.89 -0.99
C THR A 61 -11.84 3.96 -2.25
N ALA A 62 -10.62 4.50 -2.21
CA ALA A 62 -9.79 4.54 -3.39
C ALA A 62 -8.32 4.58 -3.03
N PHE A 63 -7.49 4.08 -3.93
CA PHE A 63 -6.06 3.96 -3.73
C PHE A 63 -5.36 4.12 -5.08
N SER A 64 -4.22 4.79 -5.08
CA SER A 64 -3.45 4.95 -6.30
C SER A 64 -1.98 5.09 -5.96
N PHE A 65 -1.11 4.37 -6.66
CA PHE A 65 0.33 4.57 -6.53
C PHE A 65 0.77 5.77 -7.34
N ASP A 66 1.91 6.34 -6.97
CA ASP A 66 2.55 7.29 -7.87
C ASP A 66 3.34 6.50 -8.93
N SER A 67 4.02 7.21 -9.80
CA SER A 67 4.65 6.56 -10.94
C SER A 67 6.12 6.26 -10.74
N ARG A 68 6.63 6.39 -9.52
CA ARG A 68 8.06 6.16 -9.33
C ARG A 68 8.43 4.69 -9.48
N LEU A 69 7.68 3.80 -8.87
CA LEU A 69 7.92 2.37 -9.00
C LEU A 69 6.82 1.65 -9.77
N TYR A 70 5.65 2.24 -9.83
CA TYR A 70 4.58 1.70 -10.67
C TYR A 70 4.78 2.27 -12.06
N LYS A 71 5.39 1.51 -12.91
CA LYS A 71 5.74 1.99 -14.24
C LYS A 71 4.67 1.65 -15.24
N CYS A 72 4.28 2.64 -16.00
CA CYS A 72 3.21 2.47 -16.97
C CYS A 72 3.84 2.26 -18.33
N GLY A 73 3.78 1.04 -18.78
CA GLY A 73 4.23 0.77 -20.12
C GLY A 73 5.73 0.54 -20.29
N SER A 74 6.50 0.65 -19.24
CA SER A 74 7.92 0.44 -19.35
C SER A 74 8.34 -0.64 -18.37
N THR A 75 9.18 -1.56 -18.81
CA THR A 75 9.69 -2.59 -17.94
C THR A 75 11.19 -2.46 -17.73
N ASP A 76 11.74 -1.30 -18.07
CA ASP A 76 13.18 -1.12 -17.99
C ASP A 76 13.68 -0.59 -16.67
N ALA A 77 12.79 -0.22 -15.79
CA ALA A 77 13.21 0.36 -14.53
C ALA A 77 13.94 -0.67 -13.68
N PRO A 78 14.98 -0.25 -12.96
CA PRO A 78 15.74 -1.19 -12.14
C PRO A 78 14.93 -1.76 -10.98
N VAL A 79 13.98 -1.00 -10.45
CA VAL A 79 13.07 -1.48 -9.42
C VAL A 79 11.67 -1.08 -9.85
N ARG A 80 10.78 -2.03 -9.88
CA ARG A 80 9.42 -1.73 -10.33
C ARG A 80 8.44 -2.66 -9.67
N PHE A 81 7.22 -2.19 -9.57
CA PHE A 81 6.13 -3.01 -9.07
C PHE A 81 5.59 -3.90 -10.20
N GLY A 82 5.20 -5.11 -9.83
CA GLY A 82 4.54 -6.02 -10.74
C GLY A 82 3.09 -6.17 -10.37
N ASP A 83 2.67 -7.40 -10.19
CA ASP A 83 1.28 -7.69 -9.90
C ASP A 83 0.88 -7.16 -8.54
N ILE A 84 -0.35 -6.75 -8.43
CA ILE A 84 -0.93 -6.27 -7.19
C ILE A 84 -2.24 -7.00 -6.97
N ASP A 85 -2.37 -7.62 -5.81
CA ASP A 85 -3.61 -8.27 -5.42
C ASP A 85 -4.26 -7.47 -4.30
N PHE A 86 -5.57 -7.42 -4.31
CA PHE A 86 -6.33 -6.64 -3.36
C PHE A 86 -7.27 -7.53 -2.57
N THR A 87 -7.38 -7.27 -1.29
CA THR A 87 -8.36 -7.90 -0.42
C THR A 87 -9.03 -6.80 0.38
N PRO A 88 -10.30 -6.60 0.21
CA PRO A 88 -11.19 -7.24 -0.76
C PRO A 88 -10.90 -6.79 -2.19
N SER A 89 -11.41 -7.50 -3.14
CA SER A 89 -11.20 -7.16 -4.54
C SER A 89 -11.73 -5.78 -4.86
N ILE A 90 -11.09 -5.12 -5.79
CA ILE A 90 -11.57 -3.79 -6.20
C ILE A 90 -12.90 -3.96 -6.93
N ASP A 91 -13.71 -2.91 -6.87
CA ASP A 91 -14.98 -2.89 -7.58
C ASP A 91 -14.81 -2.28 -8.96
N SER A 92 -13.88 -1.36 -9.10
CA SER A 92 -13.62 -0.76 -10.39
C SER A 92 -12.22 -0.19 -10.41
N GLN A 93 -11.78 0.16 -11.60
CA GLN A 93 -10.44 0.68 -11.79
C GLN A 93 -10.52 1.72 -12.89
N ALA A 94 -10.01 2.90 -12.59
CA ALA A 94 -9.99 3.96 -13.59
C ALA A 94 -8.91 3.69 -14.61
N ASP A 95 -9.13 4.20 -15.82
CA ASP A 95 -8.26 3.92 -16.88
C ASP A 95 -7.14 4.89 -16.98
N SER A 96 -6.54 5.27 -15.94
CA SER A 96 -5.40 6.17 -15.91
C SER A 96 -4.15 5.37 -15.60
N CYS A 97 -3.00 6.03 -15.64
CA CYS A 97 -1.76 5.36 -15.29
C CYS A 97 -0.92 6.29 -14.43
N PRO A 98 -0.66 5.92 -13.19
CA PRO A 98 -1.16 4.73 -12.51
C PRO A 98 -2.66 4.77 -12.32
N PRO A 99 -3.30 3.63 -12.25
CA PRO A 99 -4.75 3.63 -12.13
C PRO A 99 -5.22 3.97 -10.73
N PHE A 100 -6.47 4.37 -10.64
CA PHE A 100 -7.15 4.44 -9.35
C PHE A 100 -7.88 3.14 -9.16
N TYR A 101 -7.70 2.54 -8.02
CA TYR A 101 -8.42 1.34 -7.62
C TYR A 101 -9.51 1.77 -6.68
N VAL A 102 -10.74 1.33 -6.92
CA VAL A 102 -11.92 1.87 -6.25
C VAL A 102 -12.75 0.77 -5.65
N TRP A 103 -13.23 1.01 -4.45
CA TRP A 103 -14.19 0.17 -3.75
C TRP A 103 -15.46 0.97 -3.54
N ASP A 104 -16.60 0.33 -3.72
CA ASP A 104 -17.87 1.02 -3.61
C ASP A 104 -18.19 1.40 -2.17
N ASP A 105 -17.68 0.64 -1.23
CA ASP A 105 -17.89 0.91 0.18
C ASP A 105 -16.58 1.16 0.86
N CYS A 106 -16.64 1.91 1.95
CA CYS A 106 -15.47 2.13 2.75
C CYS A 106 -15.04 0.81 3.36
N THR A 107 -13.77 0.49 3.25
CA THR A 107 -13.33 -0.82 3.68
C THR A 107 -11.86 -0.79 4.09
N ARG A 108 -11.47 -1.80 4.85
CA ARG A 108 -10.06 -2.04 5.12
C ARG A 108 -9.50 -2.81 3.96
N VAL A 109 -8.42 -2.31 3.40
CA VAL A 109 -7.86 -2.88 2.19
C VAL A 109 -6.46 -3.39 2.49
N THR A 110 -6.18 -4.58 2.00
CA THR A 110 -4.83 -5.13 2.05
C THR A 110 -4.36 -5.33 0.61
N LEU A 111 -3.20 -4.78 0.32
CA LEU A 111 -2.58 -4.95 -0.99
C LEU A 111 -1.39 -5.87 -0.84
N HIS A 112 -1.25 -6.80 -1.76
CA HIS A 112 -0.04 -7.61 -1.88
C HIS A 112 0.64 -7.16 -3.17
N VAL A 113 1.78 -6.53 -3.03
CA VAL A 113 2.46 -5.88 -4.15
C VAL A 113 3.73 -6.64 -4.45
N THR A 114 3.90 -7.05 -5.69
CA THR A 114 5.12 -7.71 -6.12
C THR A 114 6.12 -6.65 -6.57
N VAL A 115 7.37 -6.82 -6.17
CA VAL A 115 8.46 -5.94 -6.54
C VAL A 115 9.49 -6.74 -7.31
N HIS A 116 9.92 -6.22 -8.44
CA HIS A 116 10.98 -6.83 -9.23
C HIS A 116 12.20 -5.94 -9.20
N VAL A 117 13.35 -6.52 -8.90
CA VAL A 117 14.61 -5.81 -8.88
C VAL A 117 15.49 -6.39 -9.98
N ALA A 118 15.92 -5.55 -10.89
CA ALA A 118 16.75 -6.00 -12.01
C ALA A 118 18.07 -6.54 -11.49
N PRO A 119 18.68 -7.50 -12.20
CA PRO A 119 19.96 -8.04 -11.74
C PRO A 119 21.07 -7.01 -11.67
N ASP A 120 20.99 -5.97 -12.46
CA ASP A 120 21.99 -4.92 -12.46
C ASP A 120 21.52 -3.66 -11.73
N ALA A 121 20.51 -3.76 -10.91
CA ALA A 121 20.03 -2.61 -10.17
C ALA A 121 21.09 -2.14 -9.19
N GLU A 122 21.19 -0.83 -9.05
CA GLU A 122 22.12 -0.27 -8.09
C GLU A 122 21.56 -0.38 -6.69
N THR A 123 22.45 -0.56 -5.73
CA THR A 123 22.02 -0.60 -4.36
C THR A 123 21.62 0.81 -3.92
N GLY A 124 20.74 0.85 -2.94
CA GLY A 124 20.30 2.12 -2.41
C GLY A 124 18.83 2.10 -2.07
N ALA A 125 18.31 3.28 -1.85
CA ALA A 125 16.91 3.46 -1.44
C ALA A 125 16.09 3.89 -2.64
N TYR A 126 14.96 3.23 -2.83
CA TYR A 126 14.04 3.54 -3.92
C TYR A 126 12.73 3.95 -3.31
N GLU A 127 12.36 5.18 -3.54
CA GLU A 127 11.17 5.75 -2.90
C GLU A 127 9.95 5.56 -3.77
N TYR A 128 8.83 5.39 -3.13
CA TYR A 128 7.56 5.35 -3.80
C TYR A 128 6.51 5.98 -2.90
N GLY A 129 5.39 6.29 -3.50
CA GLY A 129 4.30 6.85 -2.73
C GLY A 129 2.97 6.36 -3.22
N PHE A 130 1.96 6.59 -2.41
CA PHE A 130 0.60 6.29 -2.80
C PHE A 130 -0.34 7.28 -2.15
N ASN A 131 -1.50 7.36 -2.74
CA ASN A 131 -2.56 8.23 -2.25
C ASN A 131 -3.75 7.37 -1.88
N VAL A 132 -4.35 7.68 -0.75
CA VAL A 132 -5.57 7.02 -0.33
C VAL A 132 -6.66 8.05 -0.26
N MET A 133 -7.88 7.65 -0.57
CA MET A 133 -8.99 8.57 -0.64
C MET A 133 -10.21 7.98 0.02
N GLU A 134 -10.99 8.90 0.51
CA GLU A 134 -12.32 8.58 0.98
C GLU A 134 -13.27 9.48 0.21
N THR A 135 -14.06 8.91 -0.66
CA THR A 135 -14.93 9.70 -1.52
C THR A 135 -16.36 9.73 -1.05
N ILE A 136 -16.65 9.06 0.06
CA ILE A 136 -17.94 9.09 0.67
C ILE A 136 -17.89 10.10 1.79
N GLY A 137 -18.79 11.02 1.82
CA GLY A 137 -18.77 12.02 2.86
C GLY A 137 -17.88 13.19 2.49
N ASP A 138 -16.84 13.43 3.27
CA ASP A 138 -16.08 14.67 3.14
C ASP A 138 -15.05 14.67 2.02
N ARG A 139 -14.82 13.57 1.39
CA ARG A 139 -13.89 13.51 0.27
C ARG A 139 -12.50 13.90 0.67
N ASN A 140 -11.89 13.09 1.48
CA ASN A 140 -10.52 13.30 1.95
C ASN A 140 -9.53 12.55 1.09
N SER A 141 -8.30 13.05 1.05
CA SER A 141 -7.22 12.29 0.46
C SER A 141 -5.94 12.53 1.24
N GLN A 142 -5.03 11.58 1.18
CA GLN A 142 -3.80 11.65 1.94
C GLN A 142 -2.71 10.92 1.17
N ASP A 143 -1.53 11.53 1.10
CA ASP A 143 -0.38 10.94 0.45
C ASP A 143 0.54 10.31 1.48
N TYR A 144 1.17 9.21 1.10
CA TYR A 144 2.15 8.53 1.94
C TYR A 144 3.37 8.20 1.11
N GLU A 145 4.55 8.20 1.75
CA GLU A 145 5.79 7.86 1.07
C GLU A 145 6.55 6.83 1.87
N TYR A 146 7.16 5.90 1.17
CA TYR A 146 7.93 4.83 1.77
C TYR A 146 9.11 4.50 0.89
N THR A 147 9.96 3.62 1.38
CA THR A 147 11.21 3.30 0.71
C THR A 147 11.40 1.78 0.66
N ILE A 148 11.90 1.31 -0.47
CA ILE A 148 12.38 -0.05 -0.61
C ILE A 148 13.90 0.02 -0.71
N THR A 149 14.58 -0.81 0.06
CA THR A 149 16.03 -0.81 0.08
C THR A 149 16.56 -1.98 -0.72
N VAL A 150 17.52 -1.69 -1.61
CA VAL A 150 18.21 -2.71 -2.37
C VAL A 150 19.64 -2.77 -1.84
N ASN A 151 20.02 -3.91 -1.30
CA ASN A 151 21.33 -4.12 -0.69
C ASN A 151 22.21 -4.94 -1.62
N GLU A 152 23.49 -4.88 -1.35
CA GLU A 152 24.42 -5.72 -2.11
C GLU A 152 24.24 -7.18 -1.77
N ASN A 153 24.56 -8.01 -2.70
CA ASN A 153 24.55 -9.47 -2.48
C ASN A 153 25.59 -9.92 -1.48
#